data_da1b7bc16cad9039762dcdc2bb0f4b45
#
_entry.id   da1b7bc16cad9039762dcdc2bb0f4b45
#
_cell.length_a   1.000
_cell.length_b   1.000
_cell.length_c   1.000
_cell.angle_alpha   90.00
_cell.angle_beta   90.00
_cell.angle_gamma   90.00
#
_symmetry.space_group_name_H-M   'P 1'
#
loop_
_entity.id
_entity.type
_entity.pdbx_description
1 polymer ?
#
loop_
_entity_poly.entity_id
_entity_poly.type
_entity_poly.pdbx_seq_one_letter_code
_entity_poly.pdbx_strand_id
1 'polypeptide(L)'
;MKELIKIVSKKLFIYSIIFNTLYSIADYGEAFVLSHFGTSPLTLDKLIKLAIYIVITHIIMLVSGKIASYIDNINNQKTQTKIQKYYFNKLQSMTMEQISNLHTGYIHKLITNLSFYFFEMTWQFEISVIPLIIGGTSILIMVCKQSIITGVICIFISSIAVYLKYIMIKNKQKFQKKVNEVESKYNATFIDFIQNIIAVRKLNISKFCNDKITENSEEYLKVTKVNEKKRSNANGIFTGLMDVLYLVVIISTIIMVSNGEDGLTYLLFYLSAIGKLYSNLNSLVRLIDITERYKTAKKQLDEYFKDNEKLMLLDRFENIKLKNVIFSYTKDSTKIKIPEFILKKGDKISIEGESGQGKTTTINILAGLYLLEKGELLVDNQLKKDCRMDLVFVSQEVEMFDLSIRDNLCLGKEISEEKIMQLFDEAGLMSWYKELPNGLETMVGEKGIKLSAGQKQRLNLIRGILIDKELYFFDEPTSNLDVVSEERIISMIKKYLNNKTYVIITHRPKITELCNRHYVFEEHVMKEIIKV
;
A
#
# COMPACT_ATOMS: atom_id res chain seq x y z
N MET A 1 14.87 2.53 4.50
CA MET A 1 15.34 3.52 3.50
C MET A 1 16.21 2.88 2.41
N LYS A 2 17.27 2.11 2.74
CA LYS A 2 18.17 1.49 1.73
C LYS A 2 17.45 0.59 0.70
N GLU A 3 16.41 -0.15 1.09
CA GLU A 3 15.65 -1.02 0.19
C GLU A 3 14.76 -0.23 -0.78
N LEU A 4 14.08 0.82 -0.29
CA LEU A 4 13.22 1.65 -1.13
C LEU A 4 14.02 2.54 -2.09
N ILE A 5 15.22 2.98 -1.72
CA ILE A 5 16.13 3.68 -2.63
C ILE A 5 16.54 2.81 -3.82
N LYS A 6 16.64 1.48 -3.64
CA LYS A 6 16.90 0.54 -4.76
C LYS A 6 15.72 0.44 -5.74
N ILE A 7 14.53 0.80 -5.30
CA ILE A 7 13.30 0.73 -6.10
C ILE A 7 13.19 1.93 -7.07
N VAL A 8 13.76 3.08 -6.70
CA VAL A 8 13.75 4.29 -7.54
C VAL A 8 14.60 4.09 -8.79
N SER A 9 14.13 4.60 -9.91
CA SER A 9 14.93 4.64 -11.13
C SER A 9 16.05 5.68 -11.00
N LYS A 10 17.28 5.23 -10.70
CA LYS A 10 18.45 6.11 -10.54
C LYS A 10 18.66 7.02 -11.75
N LYS A 11 18.42 6.51 -12.97
CA LYS A 11 18.56 7.31 -14.20
C LYS A 11 17.58 8.48 -14.23
N LEU A 12 16.29 8.23 -13.97
CA LEU A 12 15.26 9.28 -13.95
C LEU A 12 15.55 10.31 -12.86
N PHE A 13 15.96 9.87 -11.68
CA PHE A 13 16.32 10.75 -10.58
C PHE A 13 17.51 11.68 -10.94
N ILE A 14 18.56 11.15 -11.57
CA ILE A 14 19.71 11.96 -12.01
C ILE A 14 19.29 12.99 -13.08
N TYR A 15 18.46 12.57 -14.05
CA TYR A 15 17.95 13.51 -15.06
C TYR A 15 17.09 14.62 -14.44
N SER A 16 16.23 14.28 -13.47
CA SER A 16 15.45 15.29 -12.74
C SER A 16 16.36 16.30 -12.05
N ILE A 17 17.38 15.84 -11.32
CA ILE A 17 18.37 16.71 -10.68
C ILE A 17 19.03 17.64 -11.70
N ILE A 18 19.46 17.14 -12.85
CA ILE A 18 20.10 17.97 -13.89
C ILE A 18 19.18 19.10 -14.35
N PHE A 19 17.93 18.77 -14.71
CA PHE A 19 17.00 19.75 -15.22
C PHE A 19 16.51 20.75 -14.14
N ASN A 20 16.30 20.29 -12.89
CA ASN A 20 16.00 21.16 -11.77
C ASN A 20 17.19 22.09 -11.42
N THR A 21 18.43 21.62 -11.59
CA THR A 21 19.63 22.44 -11.43
C THR A 21 19.71 23.51 -12.50
N LEU A 22 19.49 23.17 -13.78
CA LEU A 22 19.44 24.13 -14.88
C LEU A 22 18.33 25.16 -14.68
N TYR A 23 17.16 24.74 -14.26
CA TYR A 23 16.07 25.63 -13.88
C TYR A 23 16.53 26.64 -12.81
N SER A 24 17.14 26.14 -11.74
CA SER A 24 17.56 26.95 -10.59
C SER A 24 18.67 27.95 -10.96
N ILE A 25 19.63 27.55 -11.80
CA ILE A 25 20.67 28.42 -12.31
C ILE A 25 20.06 29.56 -13.15
N ALA A 26 19.11 29.27 -14.02
CA ALA A 26 18.43 30.27 -14.82
C ALA A 26 17.59 31.22 -13.95
N ASP A 27 16.84 30.69 -12.98
CA ASP A 27 15.99 31.44 -12.07
C ASP A 27 16.77 32.45 -11.20
N TYR A 28 17.90 32.05 -10.62
CA TYR A 28 18.77 32.96 -9.85
C TYR A 28 19.67 33.82 -10.74
N GLY A 29 20.03 33.33 -11.94
CA GLY A 29 20.77 34.09 -12.94
C GLY A 29 20.04 35.35 -13.37
N GLU A 30 18.71 35.32 -13.47
CA GLU A 30 17.88 36.48 -13.75
C GLU A 30 18.08 37.61 -12.70
N ALA A 31 18.02 37.26 -11.41
CA ALA A 31 18.23 38.20 -10.32
C ALA A 31 19.64 38.87 -10.39
N PHE A 32 20.67 38.06 -10.71
CA PHE A 32 22.04 38.52 -10.85
C PHE A 32 22.20 39.49 -12.04
N VAL A 33 21.56 39.20 -13.16
CA VAL A 33 21.60 40.06 -14.34
C VAL A 33 20.89 41.38 -14.09
N LEU A 34 19.70 41.35 -13.48
CA LEU A 34 18.98 42.56 -13.09
C LEU A 34 19.86 43.50 -12.21
N SER A 35 20.62 42.94 -11.29
CA SER A 35 21.53 43.72 -10.45
C SER A 35 22.64 44.39 -11.23
N HIS A 36 23.21 43.73 -12.23
CA HIS A 36 24.32 44.27 -13.02
C HIS A 36 23.93 45.47 -13.87
N PHE A 37 22.65 45.61 -14.23
CA PHE A 37 22.15 46.74 -15.00
C PHE A 37 21.82 47.98 -14.15
N GLY A 38 21.81 47.86 -12.81
CA GLY A 38 21.57 49.00 -11.91
C GLY A 38 22.76 49.97 -11.77
N THR A 39 23.97 49.61 -12.25
CA THR A 39 25.23 50.36 -11.97
C THR A 39 25.65 51.40 -13.02
N SER A 40 24.90 51.58 -14.11
CA SER A 40 25.35 52.40 -15.22
C SER A 40 24.19 53.07 -15.96
N PRO A 41 24.41 54.21 -16.66
CA PRO A 41 23.34 54.88 -17.40
C PRO A 41 22.67 53.90 -18.39
N LEU A 42 21.35 53.85 -18.36
CA LEU A 42 20.52 52.97 -19.19
C LEU A 42 20.56 53.47 -20.65
N THR A 43 21.40 52.87 -21.46
CA THR A 43 21.39 53.07 -22.91
C THR A 43 20.46 52.07 -23.58
N LEU A 44 19.95 52.43 -24.77
CA LEU A 44 19.06 51.55 -25.54
C LEU A 44 19.70 50.16 -25.80
N ASP A 45 20.99 50.13 -26.14
CA ASP A 45 21.76 48.89 -26.39
C ASP A 45 21.78 47.99 -25.13
N LYS A 46 21.95 48.56 -23.95
CA LYS A 46 21.92 47.82 -22.69
C LYS A 46 20.54 47.26 -22.38
N LEU A 47 19.48 48.05 -22.61
CA LEU A 47 18.10 47.57 -22.43
C LEU A 47 17.77 46.42 -23.36
N ILE A 48 18.22 46.46 -24.62
CA ILE A 48 18.06 45.38 -25.58
C ILE A 48 18.80 44.12 -25.10
N LYS A 49 20.04 44.23 -24.65
CA LYS A 49 20.81 43.11 -24.11
C LYS A 49 20.14 42.50 -22.87
N LEU A 50 19.62 43.31 -21.96
CA LEU A 50 18.86 42.87 -20.81
C LEU A 50 17.61 42.07 -21.21
N ALA A 51 16.84 42.64 -22.16
CA ALA A 51 15.63 41.95 -22.65
C ALA A 51 15.94 40.59 -23.28
N ILE A 52 17.00 40.53 -24.12
CA ILE A 52 17.44 39.25 -24.73
C ILE A 52 17.84 38.26 -23.65
N TYR A 53 18.59 38.69 -22.62
CA TYR A 53 19.01 37.78 -21.55
C TYR A 53 17.83 37.28 -20.73
N ILE A 54 16.89 38.12 -20.39
CA ILE A 54 15.65 37.72 -19.69
C ILE A 54 14.86 36.69 -20.53
N VAL A 55 14.73 36.94 -21.83
CA VAL A 55 14.06 35.98 -22.73
C VAL A 55 14.77 34.60 -22.73
N ILE A 56 16.10 34.60 -22.84
CA ILE A 56 16.89 33.37 -22.82
C ILE A 56 16.72 32.63 -21.50
N THR A 57 16.82 33.30 -20.36
CA THR A 57 16.65 32.65 -19.04
C THR A 57 15.25 32.08 -18.88
N HIS A 58 14.20 32.78 -19.31
CA HIS A 58 12.83 32.31 -19.28
C HIS A 58 12.61 31.09 -20.19
N ILE A 59 13.22 31.04 -21.38
CA ILE A 59 13.18 29.88 -22.26
C ILE A 59 13.86 28.69 -21.58
N ILE A 60 15.01 28.87 -20.97
CA ILE A 60 15.72 27.81 -20.23
C ILE A 60 14.85 27.31 -19.07
N MET A 61 14.27 28.20 -18.26
CA MET A 61 13.36 27.83 -17.17
C MET A 61 12.15 27.05 -17.67
N LEU A 62 11.50 27.52 -18.75
CA LEU A 62 10.32 26.86 -19.31
C LEU A 62 10.64 25.46 -19.83
N VAL A 63 11.73 25.31 -20.57
CA VAL A 63 12.13 24.01 -21.15
C VAL A 63 12.59 23.05 -20.05
N SER A 64 13.51 23.49 -19.21
CA SER A 64 14.04 22.65 -18.12
C SER A 64 12.96 22.27 -17.10
N GLY A 65 12.09 23.21 -16.73
CA GLY A 65 10.97 22.97 -15.81
C GLY A 65 9.94 21.98 -16.36
N LYS A 66 9.58 22.08 -17.66
CA LYS A 66 8.71 21.11 -18.31
C LYS A 66 9.31 19.70 -18.32
N ILE A 67 10.58 19.59 -18.70
CA ILE A 67 11.28 18.30 -18.76
C ILE A 67 11.41 17.70 -17.36
N ALA A 68 11.82 18.48 -16.36
CA ALA A 68 11.89 18.05 -14.97
C ALA A 68 10.53 17.53 -14.48
N SER A 69 9.47 18.32 -14.62
CA SER A 69 8.11 17.95 -14.21
C SER A 69 7.62 16.66 -14.87
N TYR A 70 7.89 16.46 -16.16
CA TYR A 70 7.54 15.26 -16.89
C TYR A 70 8.27 14.03 -16.33
N ILE A 71 9.59 14.15 -16.10
CA ILE A 71 10.42 13.07 -15.54
C ILE A 71 9.96 12.74 -14.12
N ASP A 72 9.67 13.74 -13.30
CA ASP A 72 9.22 13.57 -11.92
C ASP A 72 7.88 12.83 -11.84
N ASN A 73 6.92 13.19 -12.68
CA ASN A 73 5.62 12.54 -12.74
C ASN A 73 5.75 11.06 -13.14
N ILE A 74 6.58 10.73 -14.14
CA ILE A 74 6.83 9.33 -14.52
C ILE A 74 7.55 8.58 -13.40
N ASN A 75 8.54 9.19 -12.77
CA ASN A 75 9.29 8.58 -11.68
C ASN A 75 8.40 8.32 -10.46
N ASN A 76 7.47 9.23 -10.17
CA ASN A 76 6.45 9.06 -9.13
C ASN A 76 5.59 7.82 -9.38
N GLN A 77 4.96 7.73 -10.54
CA GLN A 77 4.09 6.60 -10.88
C GLN A 77 4.84 5.27 -10.83
N LYS A 78 6.06 5.21 -11.43
CA LYS A 78 6.90 4.01 -11.37
C LYS A 78 7.31 3.64 -9.95
N THR A 79 7.58 4.62 -9.11
CA THR A 79 7.97 4.37 -7.71
C THR A 79 6.78 3.88 -6.91
N GLN A 80 5.61 4.49 -7.09
CA GLN A 80 4.38 4.09 -6.42
C GLN A 80 4.01 2.63 -6.74
N THR A 81 3.96 2.27 -8.02
CA THR A 81 3.62 0.89 -8.44
C THR A 81 4.62 -0.14 -7.92
N LYS A 82 5.91 0.19 -7.90
CA LYS A 82 6.95 -0.71 -7.36
C LYS A 82 6.84 -0.89 -5.84
N ILE A 83 6.55 0.18 -5.09
CA ILE A 83 6.34 0.11 -3.64
C ILE A 83 5.10 -0.74 -3.33
N GLN A 84 3.99 -0.52 -4.06
CA GLN A 84 2.78 -1.32 -3.92
C GLN A 84 3.06 -2.81 -4.18
N LYS A 85 3.76 -3.14 -5.28
CA LYS A 85 4.15 -4.53 -5.58
C LYS A 85 5.06 -5.14 -4.50
N TYR A 86 6.00 -4.36 -3.96
CA TYR A 86 6.88 -4.81 -2.89
C TYR A 86 6.09 -5.20 -1.62
N TYR A 87 5.16 -4.35 -1.19
CA TYR A 87 4.34 -4.66 -0.01
C TYR A 87 3.29 -5.73 -0.29
N PHE A 88 2.74 -5.80 -1.50
CA PHE A 88 1.86 -6.91 -1.90
C PHE A 88 2.57 -8.27 -1.77
N ASN A 89 3.83 -8.36 -2.23
CA ASN A 89 4.62 -9.59 -2.06
C ASN A 89 4.87 -9.91 -0.58
N LYS A 90 5.02 -8.90 0.28
CA LYS A 90 5.12 -9.11 1.73
C LYS A 90 3.80 -9.60 2.34
N LEU A 91 2.66 -9.08 1.91
CA LEU A 91 1.35 -9.54 2.38
C LEU A 91 1.12 -11.02 2.07
N GLN A 92 1.60 -11.52 0.92
CA GLN A 92 1.48 -12.93 0.55
C GLN A 92 2.22 -13.89 1.50
N SER A 93 3.21 -13.41 2.24
CA SER A 93 3.97 -14.21 3.22
C SER A 93 3.41 -14.17 4.64
N MET A 94 2.30 -13.46 4.88
CA MET A 94 1.66 -13.36 6.19
C MET A 94 0.79 -14.59 6.49
N THR A 95 0.68 -14.92 7.78
CA THR A 95 -0.26 -15.95 8.25
C THR A 95 -1.69 -15.41 8.27
N MET A 96 -2.69 -16.32 8.30
CA MET A 96 -4.10 -15.92 8.39
C MET A 96 -4.40 -15.14 9.68
N GLU A 97 -3.74 -15.45 10.78
CA GLU A 97 -3.87 -14.70 12.03
C GLU A 97 -3.43 -13.24 11.85
N GLN A 98 -2.29 -13.04 11.19
CA GLN A 98 -1.81 -11.70 10.86
C GLN A 98 -2.76 -10.97 9.91
N ILE A 99 -3.27 -11.66 8.88
CA ILE A 99 -4.20 -11.10 7.89
C ILE A 99 -5.56 -10.76 8.52
N SER A 100 -6.12 -11.62 9.38
CA SER A 100 -7.42 -11.39 10.02
C SER A 100 -7.42 -10.16 10.94
N ASN A 101 -6.27 -9.85 11.54
CA ASN A 101 -6.07 -8.65 12.34
C ASN A 101 -5.80 -7.39 11.51
N LEU A 102 -5.70 -7.53 10.17
CA LEU A 102 -5.47 -6.41 9.27
C LEU A 102 -6.78 -5.80 8.79
N HIS A 103 -6.96 -4.53 9.06
CA HIS A 103 -7.96 -3.75 8.33
C HIS A 103 -7.42 -3.44 6.92
N THR A 104 -7.88 -4.16 5.89
CA THR A 104 -7.39 -4.06 4.50
C THR A 104 -7.37 -2.62 3.98
N GLY A 105 -8.42 -1.84 4.25
CA GLY A 105 -8.48 -0.42 3.88
C GLY A 105 -7.40 0.42 4.56
N TYR A 106 -7.05 0.12 5.82
CA TYR A 106 -5.99 0.83 6.54
C TYR A 106 -4.60 0.51 5.99
N ILE A 107 -4.30 -0.76 5.72
CA ILE A 107 -3.03 -1.18 5.10
C ILE A 107 -2.87 -0.57 3.71
N HIS A 108 -3.91 -0.61 2.87
CA HIS A 108 -3.89 0.04 1.57
C HIS A 108 -3.56 1.53 1.69
N LYS A 109 -4.20 2.24 2.64
CA LYS A 109 -3.92 3.65 2.92
C LYS A 109 -2.48 3.88 3.38
N LEU A 110 -1.94 3.04 4.27
CA LEU A 110 -0.55 3.14 4.73
C LEU A 110 0.46 2.95 3.59
N ILE A 111 0.25 1.97 2.72
CA ILE A 111 1.12 1.71 1.56
C ILE A 111 1.05 2.88 0.57
N THR A 112 -0.14 3.40 0.30
CA THR A 112 -0.35 4.55 -0.59
C THR A 112 0.30 5.82 -0.03
N ASN A 113 0.09 6.09 1.26
CA ASN A 113 0.70 7.23 1.95
C ASN A 113 2.23 7.12 1.98
N LEU A 114 2.78 5.92 2.26
CA LEU A 114 4.22 5.70 2.25
C LEU A 114 4.81 6.00 0.87
N SER A 115 4.14 5.54 -0.19
CA SER A 115 4.55 5.77 -1.58
C SER A 115 4.55 7.26 -1.92
N PHE A 116 3.49 7.96 -1.54
CA PHE A 116 3.34 9.40 -1.74
C PHE A 116 4.40 10.19 -0.96
N TYR A 117 4.59 9.91 0.33
CA TYR A 117 5.58 10.62 1.15
C TYR A 117 7.03 10.34 0.68
N PHE A 118 7.29 9.14 0.19
CA PHE A 118 8.61 8.81 -0.35
C PHE A 118 8.92 9.63 -1.60
N PHE A 119 7.98 9.71 -2.54
CA PHE A 119 8.14 10.55 -3.73
C PHE A 119 8.23 12.03 -3.37
N GLU A 120 7.30 12.53 -2.57
CA GLU A 120 7.27 13.92 -2.16
C GLU A 120 8.58 14.32 -1.46
N MET A 121 9.17 13.43 -0.65
CA MET A 121 10.47 13.66 -0.02
C MET A 121 11.60 13.82 -1.06
N THR A 122 11.63 12.98 -2.09
CA THR A 122 12.65 13.07 -3.14
C THR A 122 12.48 14.33 -3.98
N TRP A 123 11.25 14.64 -4.34
CA TRP A 123 10.91 15.84 -5.10
C TRP A 123 11.20 17.12 -4.29
N GLN A 124 10.77 17.19 -3.03
CA GLN A 124 11.07 18.34 -2.15
C GLN A 124 12.58 18.53 -1.94
N PHE A 125 13.35 17.44 -1.90
CA PHE A 125 14.81 17.54 -1.85
C PHE A 125 15.35 18.28 -3.08
N GLU A 126 14.90 17.94 -4.27
CA GLU A 126 15.35 18.57 -5.52
C GLU A 126 14.97 20.05 -5.61
N ILE A 127 13.71 20.39 -5.32
CA ILE A 127 13.22 21.77 -5.42
C ILE A 127 13.55 22.66 -4.22
N SER A 128 14.12 22.11 -3.14
CA SER A 128 14.50 22.89 -1.96
C SER A 128 16.00 23.03 -1.82
N VAL A 129 16.71 21.90 -1.84
CA VAL A 129 18.14 21.85 -1.50
C VAL A 129 18.99 22.43 -2.63
N ILE A 130 18.68 22.07 -3.87
CA ILE A 130 19.44 22.55 -5.04
C ILE A 130 19.30 24.07 -5.20
N PRO A 131 18.07 24.65 -5.26
CA PRO A 131 17.91 26.10 -5.34
C PRO A 131 18.45 26.83 -4.13
N LEU A 132 18.39 26.25 -2.92
CA LEU A 132 18.94 26.85 -1.72
C LEU A 132 20.48 26.94 -1.77
N ILE A 133 21.15 25.94 -2.28
CA ILE A 133 22.61 25.97 -2.46
C ILE A 133 22.97 27.02 -3.48
N ILE A 134 22.34 27.03 -4.65
CA ILE A 134 22.67 28.00 -5.73
C ILE A 134 22.27 29.41 -5.34
N GLY A 135 21.01 29.61 -4.96
CA GLY A 135 20.48 30.94 -4.66
C GLY A 135 20.90 31.47 -3.30
N GLY A 136 20.91 30.59 -2.27
CA GLY A 136 21.34 30.98 -0.93
C GLY A 136 22.80 31.43 -0.90
N THR A 137 23.70 30.75 -1.60
CA THR A 137 25.11 31.16 -1.72
C THR A 137 25.23 32.47 -2.52
N SER A 138 24.48 32.64 -3.59
CA SER A 138 24.50 33.89 -4.40
C SER A 138 24.03 35.08 -3.56
N ILE A 139 22.93 34.94 -2.83
CA ILE A 139 22.41 35.99 -1.95
C ILE A 139 23.41 36.33 -0.84
N LEU A 140 23.97 35.29 -0.20
CA LEU A 140 24.93 35.47 0.88
C LEU A 140 26.18 36.26 0.41
N ILE A 141 26.72 35.90 -0.77
CA ILE A 141 27.86 36.61 -1.37
C ILE A 141 27.53 38.08 -1.61
N MET A 142 26.35 38.38 -2.15
CA MET A 142 25.92 39.75 -2.42
C MET A 142 25.71 40.57 -1.13
N VAL A 143 25.05 39.95 -0.12
CA VAL A 143 24.83 40.61 1.19
C VAL A 143 26.15 40.85 1.92
N CYS A 144 27.09 39.90 1.90
CA CYS A 144 28.41 40.07 2.51
C CYS A 144 29.28 41.11 1.78
N LYS A 145 29.15 41.25 0.45
CA LYS A 145 29.80 42.34 -0.29
C LYS A 145 29.27 43.71 0.09
N GLN A 146 27.99 43.80 0.37
CA GLN A 146 27.35 45.02 0.83
C GLN A 146 27.76 45.37 2.27
N SER A 147 27.55 44.44 3.19
CA SER A 147 27.87 44.58 4.61
C SER A 147 28.00 43.20 5.26
N ILE A 148 29.17 42.92 5.83
CA ILE A 148 29.41 41.64 6.55
C ILE A 148 28.44 41.54 7.75
N ILE A 149 28.16 42.65 8.42
CA ILE A 149 27.24 42.64 9.58
C ILE A 149 25.83 42.23 9.17
N THR A 150 25.32 42.79 8.06
CA THR A 150 24.00 42.41 7.50
C THR A 150 23.97 40.93 7.11
N GLY A 151 25.05 40.42 6.51
CA GLY A 151 25.19 39.01 6.17
C GLY A 151 25.09 38.09 7.38
N VAL A 152 25.79 38.42 8.47
CA VAL A 152 25.74 37.65 9.73
C VAL A 152 24.32 37.68 10.34
N ILE A 153 23.66 38.83 10.36
CA ILE A 153 22.27 38.96 10.83
C ILE A 153 21.32 38.10 9.99
N CYS A 154 21.47 38.10 8.66
CA CYS A 154 20.64 37.27 7.78
C CYS A 154 20.81 35.77 8.04
N ILE A 155 22.04 35.28 8.21
CA ILE A 155 22.30 33.88 8.56
C ILE A 155 21.68 33.55 9.92
N PHE A 156 21.83 34.40 10.89
CA PHE A 156 21.31 34.20 12.24
C PHE A 156 19.77 34.10 12.26
N ILE A 157 19.08 35.07 11.64
CA ILE A 157 17.60 35.07 11.55
C ILE A 157 17.09 33.85 10.79
N SER A 158 17.69 33.50 9.64
CA SER A 158 17.32 32.34 8.85
C SER A 158 17.49 31.04 9.64
N SER A 159 18.61 30.91 10.36
CA SER A 159 18.88 29.72 11.19
C SER A 159 17.88 29.59 12.34
N ILE A 160 17.53 30.68 13.02
CA ILE A 160 16.50 30.70 14.06
C ILE A 160 15.15 30.32 13.48
N ALA A 161 14.75 30.89 12.34
CA ALA A 161 13.47 30.61 11.71
C ALA A 161 13.31 29.11 11.37
N VAL A 162 14.33 28.52 10.75
CA VAL A 162 14.36 27.08 10.42
C VAL A 162 14.35 26.23 11.70
N TYR A 163 15.14 26.56 12.71
CA TYR A 163 15.23 25.84 13.97
C TYR A 163 13.92 25.85 14.75
N LEU A 164 13.29 27.01 14.91
CA LEU A 164 12.00 27.12 15.60
C LEU A 164 10.93 26.30 14.88
N LYS A 165 10.87 26.38 13.57
CA LYS A 165 9.92 25.61 12.79
C LYS A 165 10.16 24.09 12.91
N TYR A 166 11.42 23.66 12.94
CA TYR A 166 11.78 22.26 13.19
C TYR A 166 11.25 21.77 14.55
N ILE A 167 11.47 22.54 15.64
CA ILE A 167 10.94 22.20 16.97
C ILE A 167 9.42 22.09 16.96
N MET A 168 8.74 23.03 16.32
CA MET A 168 7.28 23.05 16.23
C MET A 168 6.74 21.85 15.45
N ILE A 169 7.40 21.43 14.37
CA ILE A 169 7.06 20.21 13.64
C ILE A 169 7.25 18.96 14.52
N LYS A 170 8.38 18.86 15.22
CA LYS A 170 8.67 17.72 16.11
C LYS A 170 7.64 17.58 17.22
N ASN A 171 7.24 18.67 17.85
CA ASN A 171 6.20 18.66 18.89
C ASN A 171 4.81 18.30 18.33
N LYS A 172 4.55 18.51 17.04
CA LYS A 172 3.31 18.19 16.36
C LYS A 172 3.12 16.68 16.13
N GLN A 173 4.18 15.88 16.08
CA GLN A 173 4.10 14.45 15.71
C GLN A 173 3.18 13.64 16.61
N LYS A 174 3.15 13.91 17.93
CA LYS A 174 2.22 13.27 18.86
C LYS A 174 0.75 13.51 18.48
N PHE A 175 0.42 14.72 18.02
CA PHE A 175 -0.92 15.07 17.58
C PHE A 175 -1.26 14.47 16.23
N GLN A 176 -0.29 14.36 15.30
CA GLN A 176 -0.49 13.75 14.00
C GLN A 176 -0.85 12.26 14.12
N LYS A 177 -0.26 11.54 15.07
CA LYS A 177 -0.64 10.14 15.36
C LYS A 177 -2.13 10.06 15.74
N LYS A 178 -2.59 10.93 16.63
CA LYS A 178 -4.00 10.98 17.03
C LYS A 178 -4.94 11.35 15.87
N VAL A 179 -4.53 12.30 15.00
CA VAL A 179 -5.28 12.63 13.77
C VAL A 179 -5.42 11.40 12.87
N ASN A 180 -4.32 10.67 12.63
CA ASN A 180 -4.32 9.48 11.79
C ASN A 180 -5.21 8.36 12.36
N GLU A 181 -5.22 8.16 13.68
CA GLU A 181 -6.06 7.17 14.35
C GLU A 181 -7.55 7.49 14.16
N VAL A 182 -7.96 8.74 14.42
CA VAL A 182 -9.37 9.16 14.28
C VAL A 182 -9.79 9.19 12.81
N GLU A 183 -8.92 9.64 11.91
CA GLU A 183 -9.17 9.58 10.46
C GLU A 183 -9.34 8.14 9.96
N SER A 184 -8.54 7.20 10.48
CA SER A 184 -8.65 5.79 10.13
C SER A 184 -9.97 5.19 10.60
N LYS A 185 -10.42 5.54 11.80
CA LYS A 185 -11.72 5.11 12.34
C LYS A 185 -12.88 5.64 11.49
N TYR A 186 -12.84 6.94 11.13
CA TYR A 186 -13.84 7.54 10.24
C TYR A 186 -13.90 6.84 8.88
N ASN A 187 -12.73 6.65 8.23
CA ASN A 187 -12.66 6.00 6.93
C ASN A 187 -13.08 4.53 6.98
N ALA A 188 -12.71 3.79 8.04
CA ALA A 188 -13.14 2.40 8.23
C ALA A 188 -14.66 2.28 8.31
N THR A 189 -15.32 3.13 9.12
CA THR A 189 -16.78 3.15 9.23
C THR A 189 -17.44 3.50 7.89
N PHE A 190 -16.90 4.47 7.17
CA PHE A 190 -17.44 4.89 5.87
C PHE A 190 -17.32 3.78 4.81
N ILE A 191 -16.16 3.13 4.74
CA ILE A 191 -15.92 2.00 3.82
C ILE A 191 -16.83 0.81 4.16
N ASP A 192 -16.98 0.48 5.45
CA ASP A 192 -17.85 -0.61 5.89
C ASP A 192 -19.31 -0.40 5.44
N PHE A 193 -19.84 0.81 5.60
CA PHE A 193 -21.20 1.12 5.15
C PHE A 193 -21.35 1.11 3.63
N ILE A 194 -20.33 1.49 2.87
CA ILE A 194 -20.32 1.37 1.40
C ILE A 194 -20.33 -0.10 0.99
N GLN A 195 -19.48 -0.93 1.58
CA GLN A 195 -19.40 -2.37 1.26
C GLN A 195 -20.71 -3.08 1.60
N ASN A 196 -21.42 -2.63 2.63
CA ASN A 196 -22.69 -3.19 3.08
C ASN A 196 -23.91 -2.37 2.63
N ILE A 197 -23.82 -1.56 1.58
CA ILE A 197 -24.88 -0.62 1.17
C ILE A 197 -26.22 -1.32 0.86
N ILE A 198 -26.17 -2.57 0.37
CA ILE A 198 -27.37 -3.38 0.14
C ILE A 198 -28.05 -3.74 1.48
N ALA A 199 -27.26 -4.08 2.50
CA ALA A 199 -27.79 -4.36 3.84
C ALA A 199 -28.38 -3.09 4.46
N VAL A 200 -27.71 -1.93 4.33
CA VAL A 200 -28.23 -0.63 4.79
C VAL A 200 -29.62 -0.34 4.20
N ARG A 201 -29.79 -0.61 2.89
CA ARG A 201 -31.09 -0.44 2.21
C ARG A 201 -32.13 -1.47 2.65
N LYS A 202 -31.78 -2.75 2.72
CA LYS A 202 -32.70 -3.82 3.11
C LYS A 202 -33.22 -3.65 4.54
N LEU A 203 -32.37 -3.19 5.46
CA LEU A 203 -32.70 -2.97 6.87
C LEU A 203 -33.28 -1.58 7.12
N ASN A 204 -33.30 -0.69 6.12
CA ASN A 204 -33.78 0.70 6.23
C ASN A 204 -33.09 1.51 7.36
N ILE A 205 -31.77 1.30 7.54
CA ILE A 205 -30.97 1.91 8.62
C ILE A 205 -30.15 3.13 8.20
N SER A 206 -30.54 3.81 7.11
CA SER A 206 -29.80 4.95 6.57
C SER A 206 -29.56 6.06 7.60
N LYS A 207 -30.55 6.33 8.47
CA LYS A 207 -30.42 7.35 9.53
C LYS A 207 -29.31 6.96 10.52
N PHE A 208 -29.32 5.72 11.01
CA PHE A 208 -28.27 5.21 11.92
C PHE A 208 -26.86 5.32 11.32
N CYS A 209 -26.72 4.94 10.03
CA CYS A 209 -25.44 5.03 9.34
C CYS A 209 -24.97 6.49 9.21
N ASN A 210 -25.87 7.41 8.84
CA ASN A 210 -25.55 8.83 8.75
C ASN A 210 -25.16 9.43 10.12
N ASP A 211 -25.86 9.07 11.18
CA ASP A 211 -25.56 9.53 12.54
C ASP A 211 -24.16 9.06 12.96
N LYS A 212 -23.80 7.79 12.65
CA LYS A 212 -22.45 7.24 12.94
C LYS A 212 -21.34 7.89 12.12
N ILE A 213 -21.58 8.15 10.83
CA ILE A 213 -20.65 8.90 9.98
C ILE A 213 -20.43 10.30 10.55
N THR A 214 -21.52 10.97 10.95
CA THR A 214 -21.48 12.32 11.51
C THR A 214 -20.68 12.34 12.81
N GLU A 215 -20.96 11.44 13.75
CA GLU A 215 -20.23 11.29 15.01
C GLU A 215 -18.72 11.16 14.79
N ASN A 216 -18.31 10.22 13.93
CA ASN A 216 -16.89 9.99 13.64
C ASN A 216 -16.24 11.16 12.89
N SER A 217 -16.99 11.84 12.01
CA SER A 217 -16.49 13.01 11.28
C SER A 217 -16.29 14.22 12.20
N GLU A 218 -17.18 14.44 13.16
CA GLU A 218 -17.06 15.51 14.16
C GLU A 218 -15.85 15.29 15.06
N GLU A 219 -15.61 14.04 15.52
CA GLU A 219 -14.42 13.68 16.27
C GLU A 219 -13.14 13.98 15.45
N TYR A 220 -13.12 13.56 14.17
CA TYR A 220 -12.01 13.82 13.26
C TYR A 220 -11.78 15.32 13.05
N LEU A 221 -12.83 16.09 12.78
CA LEU A 221 -12.76 17.54 12.60
C LEU A 221 -12.26 18.27 13.85
N LYS A 222 -12.71 17.85 15.05
CA LYS A 222 -12.26 18.43 16.32
C LYS A 222 -10.75 18.26 16.50
N VAL A 223 -10.24 17.06 16.29
CA VAL A 223 -8.80 16.78 16.42
C VAL A 223 -8.00 17.51 15.34
N THR A 224 -8.50 17.52 14.11
CA THR A 224 -7.87 18.20 12.97
C THR A 224 -7.79 19.72 13.17
N LYS A 225 -8.86 20.38 13.66
CA LYS A 225 -8.83 21.81 13.98
C LYS A 225 -7.71 22.19 14.94
N VAL A 226 -7.50 21.39 16.00
CA VAL A 226 -6.41 21.65 16.95
C VAL A 226 -5.04 21.51 16.28
N ASN A 227 -4.88 20.50 15.43
CA ASN A 227 -3.62 20.25 14.71
C ASN A 227 -3.33 21.38 13.70
N GLU A 228 -4.34 21.81 12.93
CA GLU A 228 -4.19 22.88 11.94
C GLU A 228 -3.94 24.25 12.59
N LYS A 229 -4.54 24.54 13.75
CA LYS A 229 -4.23 25.76 14.51
C LYS A 229 -2.74 25.81 14.90
N LYS A 230 -2.19 24.69 15.39
CA LYS A 230 -0.76 24.60 15.71
C LYS A 230 0.13 24.78 14.49
N ARG A 231 -0.27 24.21 13.34
CA ARG A 231 0.41 24.35 12.06
C ARG A 231 0.40 25.79 11.57
N SER A 232 -0.76 26.42 11.62
CA SER A 232 -0.93 27.84 11.21
C SER A 232 -0.05 28.76 12.04
N ASN A 233 -0.02 28.58 13.37
CA ASN A 233 0.84 29.37 14.25
C ASN A 233 2.33 29.17 13.92
N ALA A 234 2.77 27.91 13.67
CA ALA A 234 4.14 27.63 13.29
C ALA A 234 4.52 28.30 11.97
N ASN A 235 3.60 28.27 11.00
CA ASN A 235 3.80 28.95 9.72
C ASN A 235 3.85 30.47 9.92
N GLY A 236 2.96 31.06 10.73
CA GLY A 236 2.94 32.50 11.01
C GLY A 236 4.23 33.00 11.64
N ILE A 237 4.79 32.28 12.63
CA ILE A 237 6.07 32.63 13.25
C ILE A 237 7.21 32.58 12.22
N PHE A 238 7.27 31.54 11.40
CA PHE A 238 8.28 31.42 10.36
C PHE A 238 8.17 32.56 9.35
N THR A 239 6.96 32.85 8.85
CA THR A 239 6.71 33.95 7.91
C THR A 239 7.13 35.27 8.51
N GLY A 240 6.71 35.57 9.77
CA GLY A 240 7.07 36.82 10.43
C GLY A 240 8.59 36.99 10.60
N LEU A 241 9.34 35.95 10.91
CA LEU A 241 10.80 36.02 10.98
C LEU A 241 11.43 36.28 9.60
N MET A 242 10.89 35.72 8.53
CA MET A 242 11.35 35.94 7.18
C MET A 242 11.02 37.37 6.69
N ASP A 243 9.87 37.94 7.11
CA ASP A 243 9.50 39.32 6.82
C ASP A 243 10.45 40.30 7.55
N VAL A 244 10.84 40.00 8.80
CA VAL A 244 11.87 40.77 9.52
C VAL A 244 13.21 40.71 8.77
N LEU A 245 13.62 39.54 8.28
CA LEU A 245 14.84 39.38 7.48
C LEU A 245 14.78 40.26 6.22
N TYR A 246 13.65 40.23 5.50
CA TYR A 246 13.43 41.05 4.32
C TYR A 246 13.58 42.53 4.65
N LEU A 247 12.93 43.02 5.72
CA LEU A 247 13.02 44.42 6.16
C LEU A 247 14.44 44.82 6.53
N VAL A 248 15.19 43.98 7.25
CA VAL A 248 16.59 44.25 7.61
C VAL A 248 17.45 44.50 6.36
N VAL A 249 17.31 43.64 5.34
CA VAL A 249 18.08 43.79 4.09
C VAL A 249 17.68 45.05 3.32
N ILE A 250 16.39 45.34 3.20
CA ILE A 250 15.89 46.52 2.50
C ILE A 250 16.34 47.82 3.22
N ILE A 251 16.20 47.89 4.54
CA ILE A 251 16.60 49.04 5.32
C ILE A 251 18.13 49.30 5.17
N SER A 252 18.94 48.21 5.27
CA SER A 252 20.39 48.35 5.09
C SER A 252 20.75 48.89 3.69
N THR A 253 20.00 48.45 2.67
CA THR A 253 20.21 48.93 1.29
C THR A 253 19.80 50.41 1.11
N ILE A 254 18.68 50.83 1.73
CA ILE A 254 18.24 52.23 1.70
C ILE A 254 19.29 53.15 2.37
N ILE A 255 19.87 52.71 3.49
CA ILE A 255 20.94 53.46 4.16
C ILE A 255 22.14 53.63 3.25
N MET A 256 22.54 52.58 2.49
CA MET A 256 23.63 52.68 1.50
C MET A 256 23.32 53.71 0.39
N VAL A 257 22.10 53.63 -0.17
CA VAL A 257 21.66 54.59 -1.20
C VAL A 257 21.72 56.02 -0.66
N SER A 258 21.29 56.24 0.60
CA SER A 258 21.32 57.58 1.21
C SER A 258 22.74 58.09 1.44
N ASN A 259 23.71 57.22 1.58
CA ASN A 259 25.13 57.58 1.71
C ASN A 259 25.86 57.80 0.36
N GLY A 260 25.12 57.72 -0.75
CA GLY A 260 25.68 57.94 -2.10
C GLY A 260 26.42 56.75 -2.69
N GLU A 261 26.25 55.56 -2.11
CA GLU A 261 26.82 54.32 -2.63
C GLU A 261 25.90 53.70 -3.71
N ASP A 262 26.41 52.74 -4.52
CA ASP A 262 25.68 52.02 -5.59
C ASP A 262 24.56 51.10 -5.06
N GLY A 263 23.70 51.61 -4.18
CA GLY A 263 22.65 50.84 -3.51
C GLY A 263 21.53 50.39 -4.44
N LEU A 264 21.32 51.03 -5.59
CA LEU A 264 20.27 50.65 -6.54
C LEU A 264 20.49 49.24 -7.10
N THR A 265 21.72 48.86 -7.37
CA THR A 265 22.13 47.52 -7.82
C THR A 265 21.71 46.45 -6.82
N TYR A 266 22.02 46.68 -5.55
CA TYR A 266 21.68 45.76 -4.47
C TYR A 266 20.17 45.68 -4.24
N LEU A 267 19.47 46.82 -4.34
CA LEU A 267 18.01 46.89 -4.19
C LEU A 267 17.30 46.00 -5.23
N LEU A 268 17.65 46.12 -6.50
CA LEU A 268 17.07 45.31 -7.59
C LEU A 268 17.33 43.82 -7.40
N PHE A 269 18.56 43.46 -6.98
CA PHE A 269 18.90 42.09 -6.68
C PHE A 269 18.05 41.54 -5.54
N TYR A 270 17.95 42.24 -4.42
CA TYR A 270 17.22 41.76 -3.25
C TYR A 270 15.72 41.66 -3.47
N LEU A 271 15.11 42.61 -4.18
CA LEU A 271 13.70 42.55 -4.56
C LEU A 271 13.36 41.26 -5.36
N SER A 272 14.28 40.86 -6.25
CA SER A 272 14.10 39.62 -7.02
C SER A 272 14.47 38.34 -6.22
N ALA A 273 15.57 38.36 -5.48
CA ALA A 273 16.17 37.15 -4.91
C ALA A 273 15.59 36.72 -3.54
N ILE A 274 15.18 37.69 -2.69
CA ILE A 274 14.72 37.37 -1.33
C ILE A 274 13.41 36.57 -1.34
N GLY A 275 12.47 36.90 -2.23
CA GLY A 275 11.24 36.11 -2.40
C GLY A 275 11.50 34.66 -2.76
N LYS A 276 12.51 34.43 -3.63
CA LYS A 276 12.95 33.07 -4.01
C LYS A 276 13.60 32.33 -2.83
N LEU A 277 14.44 33.03 -2.03
CA LEU A 277 15.05 32.49 -0.82
C LEU A 277 13.96 32.05 0.20
N TYR A 278 12.98 32.93 0.43
CA TYR A 278 11.83 32.62 1.30
C TYR A 278 11.11 31.36 0.86
N SER A 279 10.79 31.24 -0.45
CA SER A 279 10.14 30.06 -1.03
C SER A 279 10.96 28.78 -0.80
N ASN A 280 12.28 28.84 -1.04
CA ASN A 280 13.18 27.71 -0.90
C ASN A 280 13.37 27.27 0.55
N LEU A 281 13.47 28.21 1.50
CA LEU A 281 13.51 27.90 2.93
C LEU A 281 12.18 27.29 3.41
N ASN A 282 11.05 27.76 2.90
CA ASN A 282 9.75 27.16 3.21
C ASN A 282 9.62 25.73 2.66
N SER A 283 10.15 25.48 1.47
CA SER A 283 10.21 24.16 0.85
C SER A 283 11.15 23.21 1.61
N LEU A 284 12.29 23.69 2.12
CA LEU A 284 13.18 22.91 2.99
C LEU A 284 12.47 22.45 4.27
N VAL A 285 11.67 23.34 4.86
CA VAL A 285 10.87 22.99 6.04
C VAL A 285 9.79 21.95 5.71
N ARG A 286 9.18 22.06 4.52
CA ARG A 286 8.24 21.02 4.02
C ARG A 286 8.95 19.70 3.85
N LEU A 287 10.18 19.67 3.35
CA LEU A 287 11.01 18.46 3.25
C LEU A 287 11.17 17.77 4.63
N ILE A 288 11.40 18.55 5.69
CA ILE A 288 11.48 18.03 7.06
C ILE A 288 10.16 17.41 7.50
N ASP A 289 9.01 18.09 7.30
CA ASP A 289 7.67 17.59 7.68
C ASP A 289 7.35 16.26 6.94
N ILE A 290 7.61 16.20 5.66
CA ILE A 290 7.35 15.01 4.83
C ILE A 290 8.27 13.85 5.20
N THR A 291 9.55 14.14 5.48
CA THR A 291 10.49 13.12 5.94
C THR A 291 10.02 12.46 7.24
N GLU A 292 9.46 13.21 8.15
CA GLU A 292 8.92 12.69 9.40
C GLU A 292 7.62 11.90 9.19
N ARG A 293 6.74 12.35 8.28
CA ARG A 293 5.54 11.57 7.88
C ARG A 293 5.92 10.25 7.23
N TYR A 294 6.92 10.24 6.36
CA TYR A 294 7.47 9.02 5.76
C TYR A 294 7.99 8.06 6.84
N LYS A 295 8.80 8.54 7.80
CA LYS A 295 9.32 7.71 8.90
C LYS A 295 8.19 7.09 9.73
N THR A 296 7.16 7.88 10.02
CA THR A 296 6.00 7.44 10.80
C THR A 296 5.21 6.36 10.06
N ALA A 297 4.86 6.60 8.79
CA ALA A 297 4.15 5.62 7.96
C ALA A 297 4.96 4.34 7.78
N LYS A 298 6.28 4.47 7.55
CA LYS A 298 7.17 3.31 7.46
C LYS A 298 7.22 2.51 8.75
N LYS A 299 7.34 3.17 9.90
CA LYS A 299 7.36 2.50 11.21
C LYS A 299 6.06 1.74 11.46
N GLN A 300 4.91 2.33 11.16
CA GLN A 300 3.61 1.66 11.28
C GLN A 300 3.53 0.43 10.38
N LEU A 301 3.98 0.52 9.11
CA LEU A 301 4.02 -0.64 8.23
C LEU A 301 5.01 -1.70 8.72
N ASP A 302 6.21 -1.30 9.15
CA ASP A 302 7.22 -2.24 9.64
C ASP A 302 6.73 -2.99 10.89
N GLU A 303 5.88 -2.40 11.73
CA GLU A 303 5.26 -3.06 12.88
C GLU A 303 4.32 -4.20 12.44
N TYR A 304 3.56 -4.04 11.36
CA TYR A 304 2.71 -5.12 10.80
C TYR A 304 3.52 -6.26 10.17
N PHE A 305 4.72 -5.97 9.68
CA PHE A 305 5.57 -6.96 8.99
C PHE A 305 6.73 -7.47 9.85
N LYS A 306 6.73 -7.20 11.17
CA LYS A 306 7.87 -7.44 12.04
C LYS A 306 8.20 -8.93 12.24
N ASP A 307 7.17 -9.76 12.25
CA ASP A 307 7.27 -11.20 12.53
C ASP A 307 7.04 -12.07 11.28
N ASN A 308 7.20 -11.50 10.08
CA ASN A 308 7.07 -12.26 8.85
C ASN A 308 8.31 -13.13 8.62
N GLU A 309 8.32 -14.31 9.18
CA GLU A 309 9.19 -15.37 8.72
C GLU A 309 8.69 -15.85 7.36
N LYS A 310 9.61 -16.02 6.44
CA LYS A 310 9.29 -16.46 5.08
C LYS A 310 8.88 -17.92 5.13
N LEU A 311 7.58 -18.21 5.09
CA LEU A 311 7.06 -19.57 5.04
C LEU A 311 7.68 -20.32 3.86
N MET A 312 8.29 -21.46 4.12
CA MET A 312 8.85 -22.32 3.09
C MET A 312 7.72 -23.03 2.36
N LEU A 313 7.62 -22.84 1.04
CA LEU A 313 6.66 -23.58 0.23
C LEU A 313 7.21 -25.00 -0.03
N LEU A 314 6.40 -26.02 0.34
CA LEU A 314 6.70 -27.43 0.12
C LEU A 314 5.80 -27.94 -1.02
N ASP A 315 6.40 -28.28 -2.13
CA ASP A 315 5.75 -28.79 -3.35
C ASP A 315 5.66 -30.32 -3.42
N ARG A 316 6.43 -31.02 -2.57
CA ARG A 316 6.50 -32.48 -2.52
C ARG A 316 6.40 -32.98 -1.08
N PHE A 317 5.76 -34.10 -0.91
CA PHE A 317 5.67 -34.83 0.36
C PHE A 317 5.36 -36.31 0.09
N GLU A 318 5.80 -37.19 0.95
CA GLU A 318 5.38 -38.61 1.03
C GLU A 318 4.42 -38.79 2.20
N ASN A 319 4.65 -38.08 3.32
CA ASN A 319 3.73 -38.10 4.45
C ASN A 319 3.74 -36.74 5.19
N ILE A 320 2.55 -36.38 5.70
CA ILE A 320 2.34 -35.22 6.57
C ILE A 320 1.72 -35.74 7.86
N LYS A 321 2.28 -35.36 9.02
CA LYS A 321 1.75 -35.75 10.33
C LYS A 321 1.57 -34.56 11.24
N LEU A 322 0.43 -34.46 11.89
CA LEU A 322 0.22 -33.63 13.06
C LEU A 322 0.29 -34.52 14.31
N LYS A 323 1.05 -34.13 15.32
CA LYS A 323 1.17 -34.82 16.59
C LYS A 323 0.94 -33.88 17.77
N ASN A 324 0.06 -34.33 18.69
CA ASN A 324 -0.21 -33.62 19.95
C ASN A 324 -0.54 -32.13 19.76
N VAL A 325 -1.23 -31.78 18.65
CA VAL A 325 -1.56 -30.40 18.32
C VAL A 325 -2.68 -29.92 19.24
N ILE A 326 -2.45 -28.76 19.85
CA ILE A 326 -3.47 -28.00 20.57
C ILE A 326 -3.47 -26.59 19.97
N PHE A 327 -4.61 -26.20 19.43
CA PHE A 327 -4.78 -24.91 18.78
C PHE A 327 -5.97 -24.14 19.36
N SER A 328 -5.84 -22.82 19.48
CA SER A 328 -6.92 -21.90 19.83
C SER A 328 -6.76 -20.57 19.09
N TYR A 329 -7.87 -19.99 18.63
CA TYR A 329 -7.83 -18.69 17.91
C TYR A 329 -7.47 -17.52 18.81
N THR A 330 -7.86 -17.58 20.07
CA THR A 330 -7.51 -16.63 21.13
C THR A 330 -7.24 -17.39 22.40
N LYS A 331 -6.57 -16.77 23.37
CA LYS A 331 -6.26 -17.41 24.68
C LYS A 331 -7.49 -17.94 25.40
N ASP A 332 -8.65 -17.32 25.19
CA ASP A 332 -9.91 -17.63 25.86
C ASP A 332 -10.86 -18.47 24.99
N SER A 333 -10.48 -18.78 23.74
CA SER A 333 -11.32 -19.61 22.84
C SER A 333 -11.16 -21.10 23.11
N THR A 334 -12.16 -21.87 22.67
CA THR A 334 -12.18 -23.34 22.79
C THR A 334 -10.94 -23.95 22.13
N LYS A 335 -10.30 -24.88 22.84
CA LYS A 335 -9.08 -25.56 22.38
C LYS A 335 -9.43 -26.75 21.51
N ILE A 336 -8.93 -26.75 20.29
CA ILE A 336 -9.01 -27.87 19.37
C ILE A 336 -7.81 -28.78 19.63
N LYS A 337 -8.06 -30.10 19.75
CA LYS A 337 -7.03 -31.10 20.02
C LYS A 337 -6.96 -32.09 18.88
N ILE A 338 -5.77 -32.25 18.31
CA ILE A 338 -5.45 -33.24 17.30
C ILE A 338 -4.34 -34.12 17.86
N PRO A 339 -4.68 -35.26 18.51
CA PRO A 339 -3.69 -36.17 19.08
C PRO A 339 -2.74 -36.71 18.00
N GLU A 340 -3.30 -37.20 16.90
CA GLU A 340 -2.57 -37.65 15.74
C GLU A 340 -3.43 -37.49 14.48
N PHE A 341 -2.84 -36.99 13.40
CA PHE A 341 -3.38 -36.98 12.05
C PHE A 341 -2.27 -37.34 11.08
N ILE A 342 -2.53 -38.33 10.21
CA ILE A 342 -1.55 -38.80 9.23
C ILE A 342 -2.16 -38.74 7.85
N LEU A 343 -1.50 -38.03 6.93
CA LEU A 343 -1.84 -37.96 5.52
C LEU A 343 -0.65 -38.48 4.71
N LYS A 344 -0.84 -39.58 4.00
CA LYS A 344 0.14 -40.15 3.07
C LYS A 344 -0.22 -39.75 1.64
N LYS A 345 0.77 -39.71 0.78
CA LYS A 345 0.57 -39.50 -0.65
C LYS A 345 -0.37 -40.55 -1.21
N GLY A 346 -1.42 -40.15 -1.92
CA GLY A 346 -2.48 -41.00 -2.43
C GLY A 346 -3.64 -41.24 -1.46
N ASP A 347 -3.55 -40.82 -0.19
CA ASP A 347 -4.66 -40.92 0.75
C ASP A 347 -5.85 -40.06 0.32
N LYS A 348 -7.05 -40.57 0.57
CA LYS A 348 -8.33 -39.88 0.39
C LYS A 348 -9.04 -39.87 1.73
N ILE A 349 -8.98 -38.72 2.42
CA ILE A 349 -9.42 -38.63 3.83
C ILE A 349 -10.70 -37.80 3.92
N SER A 350 -11.69 -38.29 4.67
CA SER A 350 -12.82 -37.48 5.14
C SER A 350 -12.61 -37.02 6.58
N ILE A 351 -13.04 -35.77 6.87
CA ILE A 351 -13.13 -35.22 8.23
C ILE A 351 -14.60 -34.86 8.47
N GLU A 352 -15.21 -35.51 9.45
CA GLU A 352 -16.62 -35.35 9.83
C GLU A 352 -16.72 -34.76 11.26
N GLY A 353 -17.90 -34.31 11.68
CA GLY A 353 -18.16 -33.76 13.02
C GLY A 353 -19.03 -32.51 12.96
N GLU A 354 -19.64 -32.10 14.06
CA GLU A 354 -20.53 -30.94 14.13
C GLU A 354 -19.83 -29.63 13.74
N SER A 355 -20.61 -28.60 13.43
CA SER A 355 -20.08 -27.26 13.13
C SER A 355 -19.32 -26.69 14.34
N GLY A 356 -18.21 -26.01 14.10
CA GLY A 356 -17.39 -25.39 15.16
C GLY A 356 -16.44 -26.34 15.88
N GLN A 357 -16.40 -27.63 15.59
CA GLN A 357 -15.55 -28.61 16.28
C GLN A 357 -14.04 -28.50 15.92
N GLY A 358 -13.66 -27.84 14.81
CA GLY A 358 -12.26 -27.66 14.42
C GLY A 358 -11.85 -28.26 13.07
N LYS A 359 -12.79 -28.75 12.27
CA LYS A 359 -12.55 -29.38 10.96
C LYS A 359 -11.79 -28.45 10.01
N THR A 360 -12.36 -27.28 9.71
CA THR A 360 -11.75 -26.24 8.85
C THR A 360 -10.41 -25.75 9.41
N THR A 361 -10.30 -25.63 10.74
CA THR A 361 -9.06 -25.26 11.40
C THR A 361 -7.95 -26.28 11.12
N THR A 362 -8.25 -27.56 11.11
CA THR A 362 -7.28 -28.62 10.82
C THR A 362 -6.69 -28.48 9.41
N ILE A 363 -7.55 -28.33 8.39
CA ILE A 363 -7.02 -28.16 7.02
C ILE A 363 -6.31 -26.83 6.83
N ASN A 364 -6.69 -25.78 7.54
CA ASN A 364 -5.98 -24.50 7.53
C ASN A 364 -4.59 -24.61 8.18
N ILE A 365 -4.44 -25.39 9.26
CA ILE A 365 -3.14 -25.71 9.86
C ILE A 365 -2.28 -26.51 8.88
N LEU A 366 -2.84 -27.56 8.27
CA LEU A 366 -2.14 -28.36 7.27
C LEU A 366 -1.72 -27.54 6.04
N ALA A 367 -2.55 -26.58 5.64
CA ALA A 367 -2.22 -25.63 4.55
C ALA A 367 -1.12 -24.62 4.92
N GLY A 368 -0.72 -24.54 6.20
CA GLY A 368 0.22 -23.53 6.69
C GLY A 368 -0.37 -22.14 6.80
N LEU A 369 -1.70 -22.02 6.89
CA LEU A 369 -2.38 -20.74 7.08
C LEU A 369 -2.33 -20.28 8.55
N TYR A 370 -2.27 -21.23 9.49
CA TYR A 370 -2.09 -21.00 10.92
C TYR A 370 -0.80 -21.67 11.40
N LEU A 371 -0.06 -20.99 12.24
CA LEU A 371 1.13 -21.55 12.91
C LEU A 371 0.72 -22.34 14.15
N LEU A 372 1.45 -23.41 14.45
CA LEU A 372 1.21 -24.21 15.63
C LEU A 372 1.81 -23.56 16.88
N GLU A 373 0.99 -23.32 17.90
CA GLU A 373 1.48 -22.95 19.24
C GLU A 373 2.02 -24.14 20.01
N LYS A 374 1.32 -25.30 19.92
CA LYS A 374 1.68 -26.55 20.59
C LYS A 374 1.47 -27.72 19.66
N GLY A 375 2.37 -28.70 19.76
CA GLY A 375 2.39 -29.88 18.91
C GLY A 375 3.42 -29.80 17.81
N GLU A 376 3.39 -30.78 16.92
CA GLU A 376 4.37 -30.93 15.86
C GLU A 376 3.70 -31.12 14.51
N LEU A 377 4.19 -30.40 13.49
CA LEU A 377 3.95 -30.70 12.08
C LEU A 377 5.22 -31.35 11.52
N LEU A 378 5.09 -32.60 11.11
CA LEU A 378 6.16 -33.37 10.49
C LEU A 378 5.82 -33.59 9.01
N VAL A 379 6.76 -33.27 8.12
CA VAL A 379 6.71 -33.60 6.69
C VAL A 379 7.88 -34.52 6.42
N ASP A 380 7.60 -35.72 5.92
CA ASP A 380 8.57 -36.79 5.70
C ASP A 380 9.43 -37.08 6.94
N ASN A 381 8.77 -37.15 8.09
CA ASN A 381 9.34 -37.32 9.43
C ASN A 381 10.29 -36.21 9.89
N GLN A 382 10.37 -35.10 9.18
CA GLN A 382 11.14 -33.91 9.58
C GLN A 382 10.21 -32.87 10.19
N LEU A 383 10.60 -32.34 11.35
CA LEU A 383 9.86 -31.26 11.99
C LEU A 383 9.91 -29.98 11.12
N LYS A 384 8.76 -29.46 10.77
CA LYS A 384 8.60 -28.22 10.01
C LYS A 384 7.77 -27.24 10.84
N LYS A 385 8.33 -26.10 11.21
CA LYS A 385 7.62 -25.07 11.99
C LYS A 385 6.93 -24.04 11.09
N ASP A 386 7.63 -23.61 10.04
CA ASP A 386 7.25 -22.47 9.22
C ASP A 386 7.19 -22.88 7.75
N CYS A 387 6.23 -23.74 7.42
CA CYS A 387 6.04 -24.20 6.05
C CYS A 387 4.59 -24.06 5.60
N ARG A 388 4.42 -23.91 4.30
CA ARG A 388 3.14 -23.90 3.59
C ARG A 388 3.18 -24.99 2.52
N MET A 389 2.10 -25.77 2.43
CA MET A 389 1.97 -26.78 1.39
C MET A 389 1.53 -26.17 0.06
N ASP A 390 2.10 -26.63 -1.05
CA ASP A 390 1.64 -26.30 -2.39
C ASP A 390 0.42 -27.16 -2.75
N LEU A 391 -0.77 -26.62 -2.57
CA LEU A 391 -2.03 -27.34 -2.66
C LEU A 391 -3.12 -26.52 -3.37
N VAL A 392 -4.20 -27.19 -3.71
CA VAL A 392 -5.47 -26.57 -4.10
C VAL A 392 -6.41 -26.56 -2.90
N PHE A 393 -6.93 -25.40 -2.55
CA PHE A 393 -7.94 -25.24 -1.51
C PHE A 393 -9.29 -24.87 -2.13
N VAL A 394 -10.27 -25.76 -1.99
CA VAL A 394 -11.66 -25.53 -2.41
C VAL A 394 -12.48 -25.21 -1.16
N SER A 395 -12.60 -23.91 -0.87
CA SER A 395 -13.26 -23.39 0.32
C SER A 395 -14.79 -23.45 0.22
N GLN A 396 -15.46 -23.51 1.36
CA GLN A 396 -16.91 -23.43 1.48
C GLN A 396 -17.44 -22.08 0.96
N GLU A 397 -16.83 -20.99 1.40
CA GLU A 397 -17.06 -19.65 0.84
C GLU A 397 -16.15 -19.44 -0.35
N VAL A 398 -16.73 -19.42 -1.54
CA VAL A 398 -15.97 -19.32 -2.79
C VAL A 398 -15.61 -17.90 -3.08
N GLU A 399 -14.32 -17.62 -3.08
CA GLU A 399 -13.77 -16.31 -3.45
C GLU A 399 -13.60 -16.21 -4.97
N MET A 400 -14.20 -15.14 -5.52
CA MET A 400 -14.04 -14.75 -6.93
C MET A 400 -13.43 -13.37 -7.01
N PHE A 401 -12.48 -13.22 -7.91
CA PHE A 401 -11.88 -11.93 -8.24
C PHE A 401 -12.79 -11.18 -9.22
N ASP A 402 -12.80 -9.84 -9.15
CA ASP A 402 -13.49 -9.02 -10.16
C ASP A 402 -12.72 -9.02 -11.49
N LEU A 403 -12.73 -10.18 -12.12
CA LEU A 403 -12.06 -10.51 -13.37
C LEU A 403 -13.04 -11.27 -14.28
N SER A 404 -12.61 -11.62 -15.49
CA SER A 404 -13.38 -12.50 -16.36
C SER A 404 -13.52 -13.91 -15.78
N ILE A 405 -14.48 -14.69 -16.28
CA ILE A 405 -14.61 -16.10 -15.95
C ILE A 405 -13.32 -16.84 -16.31
N ARG A 406 -12.75 -16.58 -17.50
CA ARG A 406 -11.47 -17.15 -17.95
C ARG A 406 -10.36 -16.88 -16.95
N ASP A 407 -10.17 -15.63 -16.55
CA ASP A 407 -9.09 -15.27 -15.62
C ASP A 407 -9.28 -15.91 -14.26
N ASN A 408 -10.53 -15.99 -13.78
CA ASN A 408 -10.87 -16.67 -12.52
C ASN A 408 -10.58 -18.16 -12.55
N LEU A 409 -10.72 -18.81 -13.70
CA LEU A 409 -10.46 -20.25 -13.86
C LEU A 409 -8.99 -20.55 -14.11
N CYS A 410 -8.38 -19.80 -15.03
CA CYS A 410 -7.04 -20.12 -15.53
C CYS A 410 -5.92 -19.55 -14.66
N LEU A 411 -6.16 -18.44 -13.92
CA LEU A 411 -5.19 -17.77 -13.05
C LEU A 411 -3.82 -17.53 -13.74
N GLY A 412 -3.87 -17.11 -15.02
CA GLY A 412 -2.69 -16.83 -15.84
C GLY A 412 -2.04 -18.04 -16.51
N LYS A 413 -2.62 -19.25 -16.38
CA LYS A 413 -2.18 -20.42 -17.16
C LYS A 413 -2.80 -20.39 -18.55
N GLU A 414 -2.05 -20.83 -19.55
CA GLU A 414 -2.56 -21.06 -20.90
C GLU A 414 -3.32 -22.40 -20.94
N ILE A 415 -4.63 -22.34 -21.01
CA ILE A 415 -5.54 -23.50 -21.03
C ILE A 415 -6.45 -23.38 -22.25
N SER A 416 -6.55 -24.47 -23.01
CA SER A 416 -7.40 -24.48 -24.21
C SER A 416 -8.88 -24.32 -23.87
N GLU A 417 -9.61 -23.65 -24.72
CA GLU A 417 -11.04 -23.42 -24.53
C GLU A 417 -11.83 -24.73 -24.55
N GLU A 418 -11.43 -25.68 -25.38
CA GLU A 418 -12.04 -27.02 -25.43
C GLU A 418 -11.99 -27.70 -24.07
N LYS A 419 -10.86 -27.58 -23.34
CA LYS A 419 -10.72 -28.15 -22.01
C LYS A 419 -11.66 -27.50 -20.99
N ILE A 420 -11.82 -26.20 -21.08
CA ILE A 420 -12.74 -25.45 -20.19
C ILE A 420 -14.17 -25.83 -20.51
N MET A 421 -14.56 -25.92 -21.79
CA MET A 421 -15.90 -26.31 -22.22
C MET A 421 -16.24 -27.74 -21.81
N GLN A 422 -15.28 -28.67 -21.93
CA GLN A 422 -15.46 -30.04 -21.43
C GLN A 422 -15.80 -30.05 -19.92
N LEU A 423 -15.05 -29.29 -19.11
CA LEU A 423 -15.31 -29.20 -17.68
C LEU A 423 -16.64 -28.49 -17.36
N PHE A 424 -17.05 -27.53 -18.18
CA PHE A 424 -18.36 -26.87 -18.04
C PHE A 424 -19.52 -27.84 -18.31
N ASP A 425 -19.38 -28.70 -19.31
CA ASP A 425 -20.40 -29.70 -19.64
C ASP A 425 -20.50 -30.71 -18.49
N GLU A 426 -19.38 -31.24 -18.02
CA GLU A 426 -19.33 -32.18 -16.91
C GLU A 426 -19.89 -31.58 -15.60
N ALA A 427 -19.61 -30.30 -15.34
CA ALA A 427 -20.14 -29.61 -14.17
C ALA A 427 -21.61 -29.15 -14.34
N GLY A 428 -22.22 -29.32 -15.50
CA GLY A 428 -23.58 -28.87 -15.80
C GLY A 428 -23.71 -27.35 -15.86
N LEU A 429 -22.69 -26.67 -16.37
CA LEU A 429 -22.69 -25.22 -16.53
C LEU A 429 -22.97 -24.74 -17.97
N MET A 430 -23.14 -25.65 -18.94
CA MET A 430 -23.29 -25.29 -20.35
C MET A 430 -24.53 -24.48 -20.68
N SER A 431 -25.67 -24.74 -19.99
CA SER A 431 -26.90 -23.94 -20.17
C SER A 431 -26.66 -22.49 -19.74
N TRP A 432 -26.07 -22.30 -18.55
CA TRP A 432 -25.71 -21.00 -18.06
C TRP A 432 -24.66 -20.29 -18.92
N TYR A 433 -23.65 -21.02 -19.42
CA TYR A 433 -22.62 -20.46 -20.29
C TYR A 433 -23.21 -19.85 -21.58
N LYS A 434 -24.19 -20.53 -22.18
CA LYS A 434 -24.87 -20.04 -23.40
C LYS A 434 -25.64 -18.72 -23.21
N GLU A 435 -25.99 -18.38 -21.98
CA GLU A 435 -26.68 -17.14 -21.62
C GLU A 435 -25.71 -15.97 -21.35
N LEU A 436 -24.38 -16.25 -21.32
CA LEU A 436 -23.38 -15.22 -21.02
C LEU A 436 -23.15 -14.32 -22.24
N PRO A 437 -23.18 -12.96 -22.07
CA PRO A 437 -23.10 -12.03 -23.16
C PRO A 437 -21.74 -12.06 -23.90
N ASN A 438 -20.66 -12.37 -23.19
CA ASN A 438 -19.29 -12.38 -23.70
C ASN A 438 -18.60 -13.74 -23.45
N GLY A 439 -19.35 -14.83 -23.30
CA GLY A 439 -18.79 -16.15 -23.01
C GLY A 439 -17.83 -16.14 -21.83
N LEU A 440 -16.64 -16.71 -21.98
CA LEU A 440 -15.61 -16.77 -20.92
C LEU A 440 -15.05 -15.39 -20.53
N GLU A 441 -15.17 -14.38 -21.37
CA GLU A 441 -14.70 -13.01 -21.07
C GLU A 441 -15.74 -12.20 -20.27
N THR A 442 -16.85 -12.82 -19.88
CA THR A 442 -17.85 -12.17 -19.01
C THR A 442 -17.26 -11.90 -17.62
N MET A 443 -17.35 -10.63 -17.17
CA MET A 443 -16.89 -10.18 -15.87
C MET A 443 -17.85 -10.67 -14.77
N VAL A 444 -17.32 -11.30 -13.73
CA VAL A 444 -18.12 -11.86 -12.63
C VAL A 444 -18.57 -10.83 -11.58
N GLY A 445 -17.97 -9.64 -11.60
CA GLY A 445 -18.20 -8.56 -10.63
C GLY A 445 -17.50 -8.78 -9.29
N GLU A 446 -17.54 -7.74 -8.46
CA GLU A 446 -16.88 -7.76 -7.16
C GLU A 446 -17.37 -8.96 -6.32
N LYS A 447 -16.44 -9.78 -5.81
CA LYS A 447 -16.71 -11.03 -5.07
C LYS A 447 -17.65 -11.99 -5.82
N GLY A 448 -17.74 -11.87 -7.16
CA GLY A 448 -18.62 -12.71 -7.99
C GLY A 448 -20.13 -12.49 -7.73
N ILE A 449 -20.53 -11.24 -7.47
CA ILE A 449 -21.94 -10.90 -7.15
C ILE A 449 -22.93 -11.32 -8.24
N LYS A 450 -22.48 -11.46 -9.49
CA LYS A 450 -23.30 -11.89 -10.63
C LYS A 450 -23.49 -13.42 -10.72
N LEU A 451 -22.86 -14.20 -9.82
CA LEU A 451 -22.91 -15.65 -9.83
C LEU A 451 -23.77 -16.17 -8.66
N SER A 452 -24.55 -17.22 -8.92
CA SER A 452 -25.20 -17.97 -7.83
C SER A 452 -24.19 -18.74 -6.98
N ALA A 453 -24.53 -19.10 -5.75
CA ALA A 453 -23.67 -19.89 -4.87
C ALA A 453 -23.26 -21.23 -5.53
N GLY A 454 -24.20 -21.94 -6.16
CA GLY A 454 -23.90 -23.18 -6.87
C GLY A 454 -23.02 -23.01 -8.11
N GLN A 455 -23.15 -21.89 -8.84
CA GLN A 455 -22.23 -21.57 -9.95
C GLN A 455 -20.82 -21.33 -9.42
N LYS A 456 -20.68 -20.54 -8.34
CA LYS A 456 -19.38 -20.29 -7.70
C LYS A 456 -18.71 -21.60 -7.27
N GLN A 457 -19.43 -22.51 -6.61
CA GLN A 457 -18.87 -23.78 -6.17
C GLN A 457 -18.39 -24.64 -7.32
N ARG A 458 -19.19 -24.77 -8.39
CA ARG A 458 -18.79 -25.54 -9.59
C ARG A 458 -17.59 -24.91 -10.29
N LEU A 459 -17.55 -23.59 -10.45
CA LEU A 459 -16.39 -22.89 -11.00
C LEU A 459 -15.14 -23.06 -10.12
N ASN A 460 -15.29 -23.08 -8.79
CA ASN A 460 -14.16 -23.30 -7.88
C ASN A 460 -13.55 -24.69 -8.01
N LEU A 461 -14.39 -25.73 -8.18
CA LEU A 461 -13.88 -27.07 -8.47
C LEU A 461 -13.16 -27.12 -9.83
N ILE A 462 -13.74 -26.53 -10.87
CA ILE A 462 -13.11 -26.46 -12.21
C ILE A 462 -11.76 -25.75 -12.08
N ARG A 463 -11.70 -24.60 -11.39
CA ARG A 463 -10.45 -23.89 -11.08
C ARG A 463 -9.44 -24.83 -10.43
N GLY A 464 -9.85 -25.57 -9.42
CA GLY A 464 -8.99 -26.55 -8.71
C GLY A 464 -8.43 -27.62 -9.65
N ILE A 465 -9.25 -28.19 -10.53
CA ILE A 465 -8.83 -29.18 -11.53
C ILE A 465 -7.84 -28.59 -12.52
N LEU A 466 -8.07 -27.35 -12.97
CA LEU A 466 -7.18 -26.65 -13.92
C LEU A 466 -5.84 -26.22 -13.30
N ILE A 467 -5.82 -25.91 -12.01
CA ILE A 467 -4.58 -25.62 -11.26
C ILE A 467 -3.69 -26.87 -11.22
N ASP A 468 -4.26 -28.05 -11.05
CA ASP A 468 -3.63 -29.37 -11.05
C ASP A 468 -2.40 -29.47 -10.12
N LYS A 469 -2.66 -29.78 -8.85
CA LYS A 469 -1.64 -30.05 -7.82
C LYS A 469 -1.70 -31.50 -7.35
N GLU A 470 -0.73 -31.90 -6.51
CA GLU A 470 -0.73 -33.24 -5.88
C GLU A 470 -1.66 -33.33 -4.68
N LEU A 471 -1.91 -32.21 -3.99
CA LEU A 471 -2.68 -32.14 -2.76
C LEU A 471 -3.90 -31.22 -2.91
N TYR A 472 -5.07 -31.68 -2.48
CA TYR A 472 -6.32 -30.93 -2.48
C TYR A 472 -6.95 -30.92 -1.10
N PHE A 473 -7.44 -29.76 -0.67
CA PHE A 473 -8.30 -29.63 0.49
C PHE A 473 -9.66 -29.10 0.07
N PHE A 474 -10.72 -29.79 0.53
CA PHE A 474 -12.09 -29.43 0.24
C PHE A 474 -12.81 -29.14 1.55
N ASP A 475 -13.41 -27.96 1.67
CA ASP A 475 -14.27 -27.61 2.79
C ASP A 475 -15.70 -27.49 2.29
N GLU A 476 -16.52 -28.50 2.56
CA GLU A 476 -17.91 -28.64 2.16
C GLU A 476 -18.18 -28.33 0.66
N PRO A 477 -17.51 -29.01 -0.28
CA PRO A 477 -17.50 -28.64 -1.70
C PRO A 477 -18.86 -28.72 -2.41
N THR A 478 -19.90 -29.25 -1.77
CA THR A 478 -21.24 -29.41 -2.35
C THR A 478 -22.37 -28.83 -1.51
N SER A 479 -22.07 -28.04 -0.48
CA SER A 479 -23.06 -27.53 0.49
C SER A 479 -24.22 -26.75 -0.15
N ASN A 480 -23.95 -26.00 -1.24
CA ASN A 480 -24.94 -25.18 -1.95
C ASN A 480 -25.44 -25.80 -3.26
N LEU A 481 -25.33 -27.12 -3.43
CA LEU A 481 -25.71 -27.81 -4.66
C LEU A 481 -26.96 -28.70 -4.45
N ASP A 482 -27.76 -28.76 -5.49
CA ASP A 482 -28.81 -29.76 -5.63
C ASP A 482 -28.23 -31.16 -5.88
N VAL A 483 -29.05 -32.20 -5.74
CA VAL A 483 -28.62 -33.61 -5.84
C VAL A 483 -27.97 -33.94 -7.17
N VAL A 484 -28.47 -33.39 -8.29
CA VAL A 484 -27.94 -33.68 -9.63
C VAL A 484 -26.56 -32.99 -9.80
N SER A 485 -26.43 -31.74 -9.37
CA SER A 485 -25.16 -31.02 -9.38
C SER A 485 -24.11 -31.66 -8.46
N GLU A 486 -24.54 -32.19 -7.29
CA GLU A 486 -23.68 -32.93 -6.39
C GLU A 486 -23.11 -34.19 -7.04
N GLU A 487 -23.94 -35.01 -7.70
CA GLU A 487 -23.49 -36.20 -8.40
C GLU A 487 -22.49 -35.91 -9.53
N ARG A 488 -22.68 -34.80 -10.24
CA ARG A 488 -21.71 -34.30 -11.26
C ARG A 488 -20.36 -33.96 -10.61
N ILE A 489 -20.35 -33.22 -9.49
CA ILE A 489 -19.14 -32.88 -8.76
C ILE A 489 -18.42 -34.13 -8.25
N ILE A 490 -19.14 -35.08 -7.67
CA ILE A 490 -18.59 -36.37 -7.23
C ILE A 490 -17.94 -37.12 -8.40
N SER A 491 -18.60 -37.16 -9.55
CA SER A 491 -18.07 -37.79 -10.76
C SER A 491 -16.80 -37.13 -11.26
N MET A 492 -16.75 -35.80 -11.23
CA MET A 492 -15.54 -35.00 -11.59
C MET A 492 -14.37 -35.28 -10.63
N ILE A 493 -14.63 -35.32 -9.31
CA ILE A 493 -13.61 -35.64 -8.30
C ILE A 493 -13.07 -37.06 -8.57
N LYS A 494 -13.93 -38.03 -8.77
CA LYS A 494 -13.52 -39.41 -9.12
C LYS A 494 -12.68 -39.47 -10.38
N LYS A 495 -13.07 -38.75 -11.42
CA LYS A 495 -12.41 -38.77 -12.73
C LYS A 495 -11.04 -38.07 -12.72
N TYR A 496 -10.97 -36.86 -12.18
CA TYR A 496 -9.80 -36.01 -12.31
C TYR A 496 -8.82 -36.13 -11.13
N LEU A 497 -9.29 -36.55 -9.95
CA LEU A 497 -8.47 -36.60 -8.74
C LEU A 497 -8.23 -38.02 -8.25
N ASN A 498 -8.45 -39.05 -9.08
CA ASN A 498 -8.27 -40.43 -8.67
C ASN A 498 -6.86 -40.77 -8.17
N ASN A 499 -5.85 -40.19 -8.80
CA ASN A 499 -4.42 -40.38 -8.48
C ASN A 499 -3.85 -39.25 -7.58
N LYS A 500 -4.70 -38.42 -7.00
CA LYS A 500 -4.30 -37.29 -6.15
C LYS A 500 -4.54 -37.59 -4.69
N THR A 501 -3.85 -36.85 -3.83
CA THR A 501 -4.08 -36.85 -2.38
C THR A 501 -5.11 -35.79 -2.04
N TYR A 502 -6.13 -36.14 -1.24
CA TYR A 502 -7.08 -35.13 -0.81
C TYR A 502 -7.66 -35.34 0.58
N VAL A 503 -8.04 -34.25 1.22
CA VAL A 503 -8.78 -34.20 2.46
C VAL A 503 -10.09 -33.46 2.22
N ILE A 504 -11.22 -34.08 2.54
CA ILE A 504 -12.56 -33.51 2.36
C ILE A 504 -13.25 -33.37 3.71
N ILE A 505 -13.66 -32.16 4.05
CA ILE A 505 -14.61 -31.92 5.12
C ILE A 505 -16.01 -31.99 4.52
N THR A 506 -16.86 -32.87 5.05
CA THR A 506 -18.23 -33.00 4.57
C THR A 506 -19.13 -33.66 5.63
N HIS A 507 -20.42 -33.37 5.52
CA HIS A 507 -21.49 -34.04 6.23
C HIS A 507 -22.33 -34.94 5.29
N ARG A 508 -21.96 -35.04 4.01
CA ARG A 508 -22.73 -35.75 2.97
C ARG A 508 -22.18 -37.16 2.75
N PRO A 509 -22.98 -38.22 2.99
CA PRO A 509 -22.52 -39.61 2.91
C PRO A 509 -21.93 -39.99 1.55
N LYS A 510 -22.55 -39.53 0.43
CA LYS A 510 -22.07 -39.83 -0.92
C LYS A 510 -20.64 -39.36 -1.21
N ILE A 511 -20.18 -38.28 -0.55
CA ILE A 511 -18.83 -37.79 -0.70
C ILE A 511 -17.85 -38.55 0.18
N THR A 512 -18.27 -38.97 1.37
CA THR A 512 -17.43 -39.77 2.25
C THR A 512 -17.07 -41.12 1.64
N GLU A 513 -17.94 -41.67 0.78
CA GLU A 513 -17.66 -42.91 0.01
C GLU A 513 -16.46 -42.75 -0.97
N LEU A 514 -16.03 -41.52 -1.28
CA LEU A 514 -14.82 -41.28 -2.07
C LEU A 514 -13.53 -41.51 -1.27
N CYS A 515 -13.64 -41.58 0.05
CA CYS A 515 -12.50 -41.58 0.96
C CYS A 515 -12.22 -43.01 1.47
N ASN A 516 -10.94 -43.32 1.63
CA ASN A 516 -10.46 -44.59 2.16
C ASN A 516 -10.09 -44.54 3.64
N ARG A 517 -10.04 -43.34 4.23
CA ARG A 517 -9.77 -43.10 5.65
C ARG A 517 -10.69 -42.02 6.19
N HIS A 518 -11.10 -42.15 7.44
CA HIS A 518 -12.10 -41.29 8.04
C HIS A 518 -11.65 -40.81 9.41
N TYR A 519 -11.76 -39.47 9.62
CA TYR A 519 -11.55 -38.83 10.92
C TYR A 519 -12.85 -38.19 11.37
N VAL A 520 -13.08 -38.18 12.67
CA VAL A 520 -14.25 -37.53 13.29
C VAL A 520 -13.76 -36.58 14.38
N PHE A 521 -14.41 -35.45 14.49
CA PHE A 521 -14.31 -34.58 15.65
C PHE A 521 -15.46 -34.83 16.62
N GLU A 522 -15.11 -35.19 17.85
CA GLU A 522 -16.02 -35.27 19.00
C GLU A 522 -15.46 -34.42 20.15
N GLU A 523 -16.28 -33.55 20.72
CA GLU A 523 -15.86 -32.65 21.82
C GLU A 523 -14.53 -31.92 21.57
N HIS A 524 -14.35 -31.40 20.36
CA HIS A 524 -13.12 -30.71 19.89
C HIS A 524 -11.85 -31.60 19.85
N VAL A 525 -12.00 -32.91 19.88
CA VAL A 525 -10.90 -33.89 19.78
C VAL A 525 -11.05 -34.69 18.50
N MET A 526 -10.00 -34.75 17.69
CA MET A 526 -9.97 -35.55 16.47
C MET A 526 -9.64 -37.01 16.78
N LYS A 527 -10.36 -37.93 16.14
CA LYS A 527 -10.13 -39.37 16.21
C LYS A 527 -10.20 -39.98 14.82
N GLU A 528 -9.37 -40.98 14.53
CA GLU A 528 -9.52 -41.81 13.33
C GLU A 528 -10.58 -42.91 13.56
N ILE A 529 -11.45 -43.14 12.58
CA ILE A 529 -12.48 -44.18 12.64
C ILE A 529 -12.20 -45.19 11.54
N ILE A 530 -12.25 -46.45 11.90
CA ILE A 530 -12.27 -47.56 10.94
C ILE A 530 -13.73 -47.77 10.58
N LYS A 531 -14.17 -47.32 9.39
CA LYS A 531 -15.49 -47.76 8.85
C LYS A 531 -15.33 -49.21 8.38
N VAL A 532 -15.94 -50.15 9.12
CA VAL A 532 -16.04 -51.56 8.77
C VAL A 532 -17.02 -51.74 7.62
#